data_eecbffec2a6e87ff5f4a902002b6b29d
#
_entry.id   eecbffec2a6e87ff5f4a902002b6b29d
#
_cell.length_a   1.000
_cell.length_b   1.000
_cell.length_c   1.000
_cell.angle_alpha   90.00
_cell.angle_beta   90.00
_cell.angle_gamma   90.00
#
_symmetry.space_group_name_H-M   'P 1'
#
loop_
_entity.id
_entity.type
_entity.pdbx_description
1 polymer ?
#
loop_
_entity_poly.entity_id
_entity_poly.type
_entity_poly.pdbx_seq_one_letter_code
_entity_poly.pdbx_strand_id
1 'polypeptide(L)'
;MLKIKKLKFHQQKLGNKENYLEVEIININSLNKEIFNILDSAKAEDIKIIDLKNKSSIADFFVIATCRSTRHSNATAEELIEKLKNYGIKCPSPEGLSKSDWVIVDAGTVIVHLFLKEIRKLYSLEKLWDINFDSYKTNKTKLANLSE
;
A
#
# COMPACT_ATOMS: atom_id res chain seq x y z
N MET A 1 1.29 3.81 12.92
CA MET A 1 1.48 3.80 14.38
C MET A 1 0.27 3.29 15.16
N LEU A 2 -0.93 3.79 14.92
CA LEU A 2 -2.15 3.32 15.60
C LEU A 2 -2.42 1.82 15.44
N LYS A 3 -2.06 1.23 14.34
CA LYS A 3 -2.22 -0.21 14.05
C LYS A 3 -1.23 -1.09 14.80
N ILE A 4 0.00 -0.64 14.89
CA ILE A 4 1.04 -1.30 15.68
C ILE A 4 0.65 -1.32 17.15
N LYS A 5 0.06 -0.21 17.68
CA LYS A 5 -0.46 -0.15 19.04
C LYS A 5 -1.61 -1.12 19.31
N LYS A 6 -2.53 -1.29 18.37
CA LYS A 6 -3.64 -2.26 18.51
C LYS A 6 -3.14 -3.71 18.48
N LEU A 7 -2.18 -4.01 17.64
CA LEU A 7 -1.54 -5.31 17.57
C LEU A 7 -0.73 -5.61 18.84
N LYS A 8 -0.01 -4.61 19.38
CA LYS A 8 0.64 -4.71 20.70
C LYS A 8 -0.34 -5.02 21.81
N PHE A 9 -1.49 -4.35 21.84
CA PHE A 9 -2.52 -4.58 22.85
C PHE A 9 -3.06 -6.02 22.78
N HIS A 10 -3.23 -6.57 21.61
CA HIS A 10 -3.64 -7.96 21.43
C HIS A 10 -2.57 -8.95 21.90
N GLN A 11 -1.31 -8.58 21.79
CA GLN A 11 -0.14 -9.39 22.15
C GLN A 11 0.28 -9.22 23.63
N GLN A 12 -0.20 -8.23 24.35
CA GLN A 12 0.05 -8.07 25.80
C GLN A 12 -0.34 -9.31 26.63
N LYS A 13 -1.21 -10.15 26.11
CA LYS A 13 -1.60 -11.41 26.72
C LYS A 13 -0.55 -12.52 26.61
N LEU A 14 0.51 -12.35 25.82
CA LEU A 14 1.52 -13.37 25.51
C LEU A 14 2.92 -13.13 26.09
N GLY A 15 3.20 -11.99 26.71
CA GLY A 15 4.12 -11.83 27.88
C GLY A 15 5.54 -11.55 27.64
N ASN A 16 6.38 -11.36 26.71
CA ASN A 16 7.80 -10.98 26.78
C ASN A 16 8.21 -9.86 25.80
N LYS A 17 9.11 -8.94 26.25
CA LYS A 17 9.60 -7.82 25.44
C LYS A 17 10.26 -8.22 24.11
N GLU A 18 10.95 -9.34 24.07
CA GLU A 18 11.59 -9.87 22.87
C GLU A 18 10.59 -10.33 21.82
N ASN A 19 9.44 -10.85 22.24
CA ASN A 19 8.36 -11.26 21.36
C ASN A 19 7.65 -10.07 20.69
N TYR A 20 7.71 -8.88 21.27
CA TYR A 20 7.06 -7.69 20.70
C TYR A 20 7.75 -7.19 19.43
N LEU A 21 9.07 -7.24 19.35
CA LEU A 21 9.83 -6.81 18.15
C LEU A 21 9.64 -7.76 16.98
N GLU A 22 9.64 -9.07 17.24
CA GLU A 22 9.36 -10.08 16.21
C GLU A 22 7.92 -9.98 15.70
N VAL A 23 6.98 -9.75 16.59
CA VAL A 23 5.56 -9.58 16.24
C VAL A 23 5.33 -8.30 15.45
N GLU A 24 6.01 -7.21 15.74
CA GLU A 24 5.92 -5.98 14.95
C GLU A 24 6.40 -6.19 13.51
N ILE A 25 7.50 -6.88 13.32
CA ILE A 25 8.04 -7.22 11.99
C ILE A 25 7.10 -8.17 11.25
N ILE A 26 6.61 -9.18 11.91
CA ILE A 26 5.65 -10.14 11.35
C ILE A 26 4.35 -9.44 10.97
N ASN A 27 3.89 -8.48 11.76
CA ASN A 27 2.61 -7.80 11.54
C ASN A 27 2.64 -6.82 10.36
N ILE A 28 3.74 -6.15 10.08
CA ILE A 28 3.88 -5.32 8.89
C ILE A 28 3.86 -6.18 7.63
N ASN A 29 4.59 -7.28 7.64
CA ASN A 29 4.57 -8.27 6.55
C ASN A 29 3.21 -8.97 6.46
N SER A 30 2.56 -9.21 7.60
CA SER A 30 1.23 -9.80 7.69
C SER A 30 0.15 -8.88 7.10
N LEU A 31 0.20 -7.57 7.34
CA LEU A 31 -0.77 -6.62 6.77
C LEU A 31 -0.70 -6.60 5.24
N ASN A 32 0.50 -6.52 4.67
CA ASN A 32 0.68 -6.59 3.21
C ASN A 32 0.15 -7.89 2.63
N LYS A 33 0.43 -9.00 3.31
CA LYS A 33 -0.05 -10.32 2.92
C LYS A 33 -1.59 -10.42 2.99
N GLU A 34 -2.19 -9.90 4.05
CA GLU A 34 -3.65 -9.88 4.19
C GLU A 34 -4.31 -9.01 3.13
N ILE A 35 -3.77 -7.82 2.87
CA ILE A 35 -4.27 -6.96 1.80
C ILE A 35 -4.16 -7.68 0.45
N PHE A 36 -3.02 -8.30 0.16
CA PHE A 36 -2.82 -9.09 -1.06
C PHE A 36 -3.87 -10.19 -1.18
N ASN A 37 -4.09 -10.98 -0.13
CA ASN A 37 -5.05 -12.07 -0.12
C ASN A 37 -6.49 -11.58 -0.32
N ILE A 38 -6.86 -10.46 0.29
CA ILE A 38 -8.19 -9.86 0.12
C ILE A 38 -8.38 -9.42 -1.33
N LEU A 39 -7.41 -8.73 -1.92
CA LEU A 39 -7.46 -8.26 -3.29
C LEU A 39 -7.49 -9.43 -4.30
N ASP A 40 -6.70 -10.45 -4.06
CA ASP A 40 -6.68 -11.66 -4.89
C ASP A 40 -8.03 -12.40 -4.84
N SER A 41 -8.58 -12.55 -3.65
CA SER A 41 -9.93 -13.15 -3.47
C SER A 41 -11.02 -12.33 -4.13
N ALA A 42 -10.88 -11.00 -4.15
CA ALA A 42 -11.80 -10.09 -4.84
C ALA A 42 -11.56 -10.03 -6.36
N LYS A 43 -10.65 -10.85 -6.90
CA LYS A 43 -10.33 -10.93 -8.33
C LYS A 43 -9.66 -9.68 -8.90
N ALA A 44 -9.02 -8.88 -8.08
CA ALA A 44 -8.13 -7.83 -8.56
C ALA A 44 -6.92 -8.46 -9.28
N GLU A 45 -6.42 -7.79 -10.30
CA GLU A 45 -5.36 -8.29 -11.17
C GLU A 45 -4.07 -7.47 -10.99
N ASP A 46 -2.95 -8.04 -11.38
CA ASP A 46 -1.63 -7.37 -11.37
C ASP A 46 -1.32 -6.67 -10.04
N ILE A 47 -1.48 -7.37 -8.94
CA ILE A 47 -1.25 -6.84 -7.61
C ILE A 47 0.25 -6.64 -7.38
N LYS A 48 0.67 -5.40 -7.15
CA LYS A 48 2.07 -5.04 -6.92
C LYS A 48 2.22 -4.33 -5.59
N ILE A 49 3.22 -4.72 -4.81
CA ILE A 49 3.58 -4.09 -3.54
C ILE A 49 4.86 -3.29 -3.76
N ILE A 50 4.83 -2.00 -3.44
CA ILE A 50 5.96 -1.09 -3.56
C ILE A 50 6.39 -0.66 -2.17
N ASP A 51 7.65 -0.88 -1.85
CA ASP A 51 8.27 -0.42 -0.61
C ASP A 51 8.61 1.07 -0.74
N LEU A 52 8.05 1.88 0.14
CA LEU A 52 8.28 3.32 0.21
C LEU A 52 9.13 3.74 1.40
N LYS A 53 9.61 2.81 2.19
CA LYS A 53 10.48 3.12 3.33
C LYS A 53 11.69 3.90 2.85
N ASN A 54 12.00 4.99 3.55
CA ASN A 54 13.06 5.94 3.19
C ASN A 54 12.82 6.72 1.87
N LYS A 55 11.68 6.53 1.20
CA LYS A 55 11.32 7.25 -0.04
C LYS A 55 10.16 8.21 0.15
N SER A 56 9.28 7.94 1.10
CA SER A 56 8.09 8.74 1.38
C SER A 56 7.75 8.76 2.86
N SER A 57 7.24 9.91 3.34
CA SER A 57 6.70 10.05 4.69
C SER A 57 5.20 9.71 4.77
N ILE A 58 4.54 9.49 3.64
CA ILE A 58 3.08 9.29 3.55
C ILE A 58 2.69 7.88 3.99
N ALA A 59 3.45 6.88 3.55
CA ALA A 59 3.20 5.47 3.84
C ALA A 59 4.49 4.65 3.75
N ASP A 60 4.47 3.46 4.33
CA ASP A 60 5.58 2.51 4.23
C ASP A 60 5.48 1.67 2.95
N PHE A 61 4.25 1.43 2.48
CA PHE A 61 4.00 0.65 1.28
C PHE A 61 2.84 1.21 0.47
N PHE A 62 2.95 1.09 -0.85
CA PHE A 62 1.81 1.12 -1.76
C PHE A 62 1.48 -0.30 -2.20
N VAL A 63 0.19 -0.61 -2.25
CA VAL A 63 -0.30 -1.80 -2.94
C VAL A 63 -1.13 -1.30 -4.12
N ILE A 64 -0.77 -1.72 -5.33
CA ILE A 64 -1.42 -1.31 -6.56
C ILE A 64 -2.05 -2.53 -7.20
N ALA A 65 -3.31 -2.42 -7.56
CA ALA A 65 -4.05 -3.50 -8.22
C ALA A 65 -4.93 -2.95 -9.34
N THR A 66 -5.24 -3.81 -10.30
CA THR A 66 -6.13 -3.50 -11.41
C THR A 66 -7.49 -4.12 -11.18
N CYS A 67 -8.53 -3.33 -11.37
CA CYS A 67 -9.93 -3.76 -11.35
C CYS A 67 -10.50 -3.72 -12.77
N ARG A 68 -11.47 -4.59 -13.05
CA ARG A 68 -12.04 -4.76 -14.42
C ARG A 68 -13.03 -3.68 -14.78
N SER A 69 -13.68 -3.10 -13.78
CA SER A 69 -14.75 -2.12 -13.96
C SER A 69 -14.85 -1.19 -12.74
N THR A 70 -15.56 -0.09 -12.89
CA THR A 70 -15.86 0.84 -11.79
C THR A 70 -16.63 0.15 -10.67
N ARG A 71 -17.57 -0.72 -11.01
CA ARG A 71 -18.32 -1.53 -10.05
C ARG A 71 -17.40 -2.49 -9.29
N HIS A 72 -16.47 -3.12 -9.97
CA HIS A 72 -15.48 -4.01 -9.37
C HIS A 72 -14.56 -3.24 -8.42
N SER A 73 -14.10 -2.04 -8.80
CA SER A 73 -13.29 -1.16 -7.94
C SER A 73 -14.01 -0.81 -6.64
N ASN A 74 -15.26 -0.41 -6.73
CA ASN A 74 -16.07 -0.07 -5.56
C ASN A 74 -16.30 -1.27 -4.65
N ALA A 75 -16.69 -2.39 -5.20
CA ALA A 75 -16.92 -3.62 -4.43
C ALA A 75 -15.64 -4.11 -3.76
N THR A 76 -14.51 -4.04 -4.45
CA THR A 76 -13.20 -4.41 -3.90
C THR A 76 -12.78 -3.49 -2.76
N ALA A 77 -12.98 -2.17 -2.90
CA ALA A 77 -12.68 -1.22 -1.84
C ALA A 77 -13.54 -1.44 -0.60
N GLU A 78 -14.82 -1.66 -0.76
CA GLU A 78 -15.75 -1.97 0.34
C GLU A 78 -15.37 -3.26 1.07
N GLU A 79 -15.08 -4.31 0.33
CA GLU A 79 -14.65 -5.60 0.88
C GLU A 79 -13.34 -5.49 1.64
N LEU A 80 -12.37 -4.75 1.08
CA LEU A 80 -11.08 -4.50 1.73
C LEU A 80 -11.26 -3.78 3.07
N ILE A 81 -12.05 -2.71 3.09
CA ILE A 81 -12.31 -1.93 4.31
C ILE A 81 -13.00 -2.77 5.37
N GLU A 82 -14.01 -3.54 4.99
CA GLU A 82 -14.76 -4.40 5.91
C GLU A 82 -13.86 -5.48 6.51
N LYS A 83 -13.08 -6.17 5.71
CA LYS A 83 -12.15 -7.20 6.18
C LYS A 83 -11.03 -6.64 7.06
N LEU A 84 -10.48 -5.49 6.70
CA LEU A 84 -9.48 -4.82 7.52
C LEU A 84 -10.05 -4.36 8.87
N LYS A 85 -11.31 -3.97 8.91
CA LYS A 85 -12.02 -3.65 10.16
C LYS A 85 -12.07 -4.84 11.11
N ASN A 86 -12.24 -6.04 10.60
CA ASN A 86 -12.22 -7.28 11.40
C ASN A 86 -10.85 -7.53 12.05
N TYR A 87 -9.77 -7.03 11.45
CA TYR A 87 -8.42 -7.05 12.04
C TYR A 87 -8.14 -5.85 12.95
N GLY A 88 -9.14 -5.04 13.25
CA GLY A 88 -8.99 -3.84 14.08
C GLY A 88 -8.41 -2.63 13.33
N ILE A 89 -8.34 -2.68 12.00
CA ILE A 89 -7.83 -1.59 11.16
C ILE A 89 -9.01 -0.78 10.63
N LYS A 90 -9.13 0.45 11.12
CA LYS A 90 -10.19 1.36 10.71
C LYS A 90 -9.68 2.30 9.62
N CYS A 91 -10.15 2.08 8.40
CA CYS A 91 -9.80 2.94 7.26
C CYS A 91 -10.74 4.14 7.18
N PRO A 92 -10.23 5.32 6.79
CA PRO A 92 -11.10 6.43 6.37
C PRO A 92 -11.94 6.05 5.15
N SER A 93 -12.93 6.87 4.83
CA SER A 93 -13.70 6.71 3.59
C SER A 93 -12.76 6.69 2.38
N PRO A 94 -12.95 5.77 1.43
CA PRO A 94 -12.12 5.72 0.23
C PRO A 94 -12.24 7.00 -0.59
N GLU A 95 -11.16 7.38 -1.25
CA GLU A 95 -11.14 8.48 -2.20
C GLU A 95 -11.34 7.97 -3.63
N GLY A 96 -11.97 8.76 -4.48
CA GLY A 96 -12.16 8.45 -5.88
C GLY A 96 -13.39 7.64 -6.23
N LEU A 97 -14.29 7.41 -5.29
CA LEU A 97 -15.51 6.60 -5.51
C LEU A 97 -16.47 7.19 -6.55
N SER A 98 -16.47 8.51 -6.76
CA SER A 98 -17.36 9.16 -7.72
C SER A 98 -17.13 8.71 -9.17
N LYS A 99 -15.89 8.56 -9.58
CA LYS A 99 -15.50 8.02 -10.90
C LYS A 99 -15.17 6.54 -10.86
N SER A 100 -14.60 6.07 -9.76
CA SER A 100 -14.20 4.68 -9.53
C SER A 100 -13.18 4.12 -10.54
N ASP A 101 -12.50 4.99 -11.26
CA ASP A 101 -11.41 4.64 -12.18
C ASP A 101 -10.05 4.56 -11.46
N TRP A 102 -9.94 5.27 -10.34
CA TRP A 102 -8.83 5.22 -9.41
C TRP A 102 -9.36 5.42 -8.00
N VAL A 103 -9.42 4.35 -7.22
CA VAL A 103 -9.91 4.36 -5.84
C VAL A 103 -8.73 4.15 -4.89
N ILE A 104 -8.64 4.98 -3.86
CA ILE A 104 -7.58 4.95 -2.86
C ILE A 104 -8.18 4.55 -1.51
N VAL A 105 -7.61 3.50 -0.92
CA VAL A 105 -7.95 3.06 0.45
C VAL A 105 -6.73 3.27 1.34
N ASP A 106 -6.87 4.14 2.32
CA ASP A 106 -5.83 4.40 3.32
C ASP A 106 -5.92 3.38 4.46
N ALA A 107 -4.99 2.46 4.45
CA ALA A 107 -4.84 1.49 5.53
C ALA A 107 -3.74 1.92 6.54
N GLY A 108 -3.31 3.18 6.56
CA GLY A 108 -2.36 3.81 7.48
C GLY A 108 -0.91 3.67 7.00
N THR A 109 -0.24 2.58 7.34
CA THR A 109 1.11 2.29 6.87
C THR A 109 1.13 1.80 5.42
N VAL A 110 -0.01 1.33 4.93
CA VAL A 110 -0.19 0.86 3.55
C VAL A 110 -1.31 1.66 2.89
N ILE A 111 -1.04 2.22 1.72
CA ILE A 111 -2.06 2.85 0.89
C ILE A 111 -2.32 1.94 -0.31
N VAL A 112 -3.59 1.57 -0.49
CA VAL A 112 -4.03 0.69 -1.58
C VAL A 112 -4.58 1.53 -2.71
N HIS A 113 -4.09 1.30 -3.93
CA HIS A 113 -4.53 1.95 -5.15
C HIS A 113 -5.22 0.93 -6.06
N LEU A 114 -6.49 1.13 -6.31
CA LEU A 114 -7.29 0.31 -7.21
C LEU A 114 -7.53 1.09 -8.50
N PHE A 115 -7.01 0.60 -9.61
CA PHE A 115 -7.08 1.27 -10.91
C PHE A 115 -7.87 0.44 -11.93
N LEU A 116 -8.58 1.11 -12.81
CA LEU A 116 -8.88 0.53 -14.10
C LEU A 116 -7.59 0.45 -14.94
N LYS A 117 -7.48 -0.54 -15.78
CA LYS A 117 -6.27 -0.86 -16.54
C LYS A 117 -5.69 0.35 -17.30
N GLU A 118 -6.55 1.10 -17.98
CA GLU A 118 -6.15 2.25 -18.78
C GLU A 118 -5.65 3.41 -17.93
N ILE A 119 -6.31 3.66 -16.80
CA ILE A 119 -5.93 4.71 -15.85
C ILE A 119 -4.61 4.36 -15.17
N ARG A 120 -4.39 3.09 -14.82
CA ARG A 120 -3.11 2.62 -14.27
C ARG A 120 -1.95 2.90 -15.23
N LYS A 121 -2.13 2.63 -16.52
CA LYS A 121 -1.15 2.92 -17.56
C LYS A 121 -0.89 4.42 -17.71
N LEU A 122 -1.94 5.22 -17.66
CA LEU A 122 -1.85 6.67 -17.83
C LEU A 122 -1.02 7.32 -16.73
N TYR A 123 -1.29 6.98 -15.46
CA TYR A 123 -0.58 7.57 -14.33
C TYR A 123 0.76 6.91 -14.03
N SER A 124 0.94 5.63 -14.38
CA SER A 124 2.19 4.88 -14.22
C SER A 124 2.84 5.07 -12.83
N LEU A 125 2.03 4.94 -11.78
CA LEU A 125 2.44 5.21 -10.40
C LEU A 125 3.63 4.34 -9.97
N GLU A 126 3.68 3.10 -10.46
CA GLU A 126 4.79 2.18 -10.19
C GLU A 126 6.14 2.72 -10.67
N LYS A 127 6.16 3.34 -11.85
CA LYS A 127 7.38 3.92 -12.43
C LYS A 127 7.88 5.10 -11.63
N LEU A 128 6.97 5.88 -11.05
CA LEU A 128 7.32 7.05 -10.25
C LEU A 128 8.12 6.67 -8.99
N TRP A 129 7.81 5.52 -8.39
CA TRP A 129 8.40 5.04 -7.16
C TRP A 129 9.48 3.96 -7.35
N ASP A 130 9.54 3.34 -8.53
CA ASP A 130 10.61 2.41 -8.93
C ASP A 130 11.90 3.13 -9.37
N ILE A 131 11.85 4.46 -9.51
CA ILE A 131 13.03 5.23 -9.85
C ILE A 131 14.00 5.15 -8.67
N ASN A 132 15.08 4.40 -8.85
CA ASN A 132 16.21 4.43 -7.96
C ASN A 132 16.75 5.86 -7.94
N PHE A 133 16.59 6.55 -6.83
CA PHE A 133 17.15 7.90 -6.64
C PHE A 133 18.66 7.96 -6.90
N ASP A 134 19.35 6.84 -6.81
CA ASP A 134 20.77 6.73 -7.13
C ASP A 134 21.08 6.94 -8.61
N SER A 135 20.17 6.53 -9.51
CA SER A 135 20.32 6.81 -10.95
C SER A 135 20.12 8.30 -11.28
N TYR A 136 19.31 9.00 -10.51
CA TYR A 136 19.11 10.45 -10.64
C TYR A 136 20.35 11.25 -10.22
N LYS A 137 21.02 10.84 -9.16
CA LYS A 137 22.28 11.45 -8.73
C LYS A 137 23.39 11.27 -9.76
N THR A 138 23.47 10.08 -10.37
CA THR A 138 24.48 9.77 -11.38
C THR A 138 24.26 10.60 -12.66
N ASN A 139 23.02 10.80 -13.07
CA ASN A 139 22.71 11.62 -14.24
C ASN A 139 22.94 13.11 -13.99
N LYS A 140 22.65 13.61 -12.79
CA LYS A 140 22.91 15.01 -12.42
C LYS A 140 24.42 15.31 -12.38
N THR A 141 25.23 14.37 -11.92
CA THR A 141 26.69 14.48 -11.92
C THR A 141 27.26 14.43 -13.33
N LYS A 142 26.71 13.58 -14.21
CA LYS A 142 27.10 13.52 -15.64
C LYS A 142 26.75 14.80 -16.37
N LEU A 143 25.56 15.37 -16.13
CA LEU A 143 25.13 16.64 -16.74
C LEU A 143 25.94 17.82 -16.23
N ALA A 144 26.32 17.86 -14.95
CA ALA A 144 27.17 18.89 -14.38
C ALA A 144 28.59 18.84 -14.97
N ASN A 145 29.12 17.64 -15.26
CA ASN A 145 30.44 17.46 -15.89
C ASN A 145 30.44 17.76 -17.39
N LEU A 146 29.30 17.80 -18.04
CA LEU A 146 29.15 18.15 -19.46
C LEU A 146 29.01 19.66 -19.69
N SER A 147 28.76 20.45 -18.64
CA SER A 147 28.64 21.92 -18.70
C SER A 147 29.94 22.68 -18.40
N GLU A 148 31.01 21.96 -18.11
CA GLU A 148 32.38 22.48 -18.00
C GLU A 148 33.14 22.20 -19.31
#